data_0c0dda7abb44db2a0ffebec222d03f92
#
_entry.id   0c0dda7abb44db2a0ffebec222d03f92
#
_cell.length_a   1.000
_cell.length_b   1.000
_cell.length_c   1.000
_cell.angle_alpha   90.00
_cell.angle_beta   90.00
_cell.angle_gamma   90.00
#
_symmetry.space_group_name_H-M   'P 1'
#
loop_
_entity.id
_entity.type
_entity.pdbx_description
1 polymer ?
#
loop_
_entity_poly.entity_id
_entity_poly.type
_entity_poly.pdbx_seq_one_letter_code
_entity_poly.pdbx_strand_id
1 'polypeptide(L)'
;MKTIEVNNKYVAGTVSEAQLEAMKPEAAAALKTLLEGSGAGNDFLGWLDLPTRTPDALLDDINATAAQLRKDCDYVVAIGIGGSYLGAKAVIEALSDAFAAYRDKKEPMVLFAGQNIGEDY
;
A
#
# COMPACT_ATOMS: atom_id res chain seq x y z
N MET A 1 -16.01 -11.33 -9.29
CA MET A 1 -14.97 -10.80 -8.40
C MET A 1 -15.11 -11.48 -7.04
N LYS A 2 -14.03 -12.01 -6.44
CA LYS A 2 -14.12 -12.50 -5.06
C LYS A 2 -14.16 -11.28 -4.14
N THR A 3 -15.19 -11.18 -3.31
CA THR A 3 -15.33 -10.14 -2.29
C THR A 3 -14.45 -10.48 -1.09
N ILE A 4 -13.86 -9.45 -0.47
CA ILE A 4 -13.17 -9.60 0.81
C ILE A 4 -14.24 -9.87 1.87
N GLU A 5 -14.05 -10.95 2.64
CA GLU A 5 -14.96 -11.32 3.73
C GLU A 5 -14.24 -11.18 5.07
N VAL A 6 -14.90 -10.55 6.05
CA VAL A 6 -14.39 -10.43 7.42
C VAL A 6 -14.95 -11.58 8.26
N ASN A 7 -14.06 -12.41 8.80
CA ASN A 7 -14.43 -13.55 9.62
C ASN A 7 -14.11 -13.30 11.10
N ASN A 8 -15.14 -13.08 11.90
CA ASN A 8 -15.03 -12.80 13.32
C ASN A 8 -15.02 -14.05 14.20
N LYS A 9 -15.01 -15.26 13.62
CA LYS A 9 -15.12 -16.52 14.38
C LYS A 9 -14.09 -16.64 15.52
N TYR A 10 -12.87 -16.17 15.31
CA TYR A 10 -11.79 -16.33 16.26
C TYR A 10 -11.73 -15.26 17.34
N VAL A 11 -12.53 -14.22 17.28
CA VAL A 11 -12.64 -13.18 18.31
C VAL A 11 -13.85 -13.40 19.25
N ALA A 12 -14.73 -14.32 18.91
CA ALA A 12 -15.99 -14.58 19.65
C ALA A 12 -15.79 -14.97 21.13
N GLY A 13 -14.61 -15.46 21.51
CA GLY A 13 -14.27 -15.75 22.91
C GLY A 13 -13.89 -14.52 23.75
N THR A 14 -13.52 -13.41 23.07
CA THR A 14 -13.06 -12.17 23.74
C THR A 14 -14.08 -11.05 23.56
N VAL A 15 -14.70 -10.96 22.38
CA VAL A 15 -15.70 -9.94 22.03
C VAL A 15 -17.00 -10.64 21.67
N SER A 16 -18.07 -10.36 22.40
CA SER A 16 -19.38 -10.92 22.13
C SER A 16 -20.05 -10.26 20.92
N GLU A 17 -20.97 -10.96 20.29
CA GLU A 17 -21.77 -10.43 19.18
C GLU A 17 -22.55 -9.18 19.60
N ALA A 18 -23.09 -9.16 20.84
CA ALA A 18 -23.77 -7.99 21.39
C ALA A 18 -22.85 -6.75 21.50
N GLN A 19 -21.58 -6.95 21.86
CA GLN A 19 -20.59 -5.86 21.87
C GLN A 19 -20.30 -5.33 20.45
N LEU A 20 -20.17 -6.23 19.47
CA LEU A 20 -19.98 -5.82 18.08
C LEU A 20 -21.18 -5.03 17.53
N GLU A 21 -22.40 -5.49 17.85
CA GLU A 21 -23.62 -4.77 17.46
C GLU A 21 -23.71 -3.37 18.12
N ALA A 22 -23.34 -3.27 19.40
CA ALA A 22 -23.33 -2.01 20.14
C ALA A 22 -22.35 -0.98 19.56
N MET A 23 -21.28 -1.41 18.90
CA MET A 23 -20.29 -0.52 18.26
C MET A 23 -20.73 0.01 16.89
N LYS A 24 -21.70 -0.58 16.26
CA LYS A 24 -22.13 -0.20 14.90
C LYS A 24 -22.50 1.29 14.76
N PRO A 25 -23.27 1.91 15.67
CA PRO A 25 -23.60 3.33 15.55
C PRO A 25 -22.36 4.23 15.62
N GLU A 26 -21.40 3.91 16.49
CA GLU A 26 -20.16 4.65 16.62
C GLU A 26 -19.29 4.52 15.36
N ALA A 27 -19.15 3.30 14.85
CA ALA A 27 -18.43 3.03 13.61
C ALA A 27 -19.06 3.76 12.41
N ALA A 28 -20.39 3.77 12.32
CA ALA A 28 -21.11 4.48 11.26
C ALA A 28 -20.90 6.01 11.37
N ALA A 29 -20.93 6.57 12.57
CA ALA A 29 -20.67 7.99 12.79
C ALA A 29 -19.21 8.36 12.43
N ALA A 30 -18.24 7.53 12.82
CA ALA A 30 -16.84 7.73 12.47
C ALA A 30 -16.61 7.66 10.96
N LEU A 31 -17.21 6.68 10.28
CA LEU A 31 -17.16 6.58 8.82
C LEU A 31 -17.76 7.82 8.15
N LYS A 32 -18.89 8.30 8.63
CA LYS A 32 -19.52 9.52 8.13
C LYS A 32 -18.57 10.73 8.27
N THR A 33 -17.96 10.92 9.45
CA THR A 33 -16.97 11.99 9.69
C THR A 33 -15.80 11.91 8.72
N LEU A 34 -15.29 10.70 8.46
CA LEU A 34 -14.21 10.46 7.51
C LEU A 34 -14.62 10.86 6.07
N LEU A 35 -15.78 10.38 5.60
CA LEU A 35 -16.25 10.61 4.24
C LEU A 35 -16.60 12.08 3.98
N GLU A 36 -17.11 12.78 4.99
CA GLU A 36 -17.43 14.21 4.91
C GLU A 36 -16.20 15.12 5.11
N GLY A 37 -15.07 14.55 5.53
CA GLY A 37 -13.88 15.34 5.83
C GLY A 37 -14.07 16.34 6.96
N SER A 38 -15.01 16.05 7.91
CA SER A 38 -15.38 16.97 8.97
C SER A 38 -14.59 16.80 10.27
N GLY A 39 -13.71 15.79 10.34
CA GLY A 39 -12.89 15.50 11.52
C GLY A 39 -11.54 16.19 11.51
N ALA A 40 -10.83 16.10 12.64
CA ALA A 40 -9.44 16.51 12.74
C ALA A 40 -8.56 15.72 11.77
N GLY A 41 -7.61 16.38 11.09
CA GLY A 41 -6.75 15.75 10.09
C GLY A 41 -7.37 15.63 8.71
N ASN A 42 -8.45 16.34 8.42
CA ASN A 42 -9.11 16.38 7.12
C ASN A 42 -8.20 16.82 5.96
N ASP A 43 -7.12 17.55 6.24
CA ASP A 43 -6.10 17.93 5.25
C ASP A 43 -5.31 16.72 4.70
N PHE A 44 -5.39 15.56 5.36
CA PHE A 44 -4.62 14.35 5.04
C PHE A 44 -5.49 13.23 4.45
N LEU A 45 -6.61 13.54 3.82
CA LEU A 45 -7.55 12.56 3.24
C LEU A 45 -7.33 12.26 1.75
N GLY A 46 -6.22 12.70 1.16
CA GLY A 46 -5.92 12.49 -0.26
C GLY A 46 -5.86 11.03 -0.71
N TRP A 47 -5.76 10.08 0.22
CA TRP A 47 -5.75 8.64 -0.02
C TRP A 47 -7.15 8.04 -0.19
N LEU A 48 -8.19 8.70 0.33
CA LEU A 48 -9.53 8.13 0.49
C LEU A 48 -10.19 7.74 -0.84
N ASP A 49 -10.06 8.59 -1.85
CA ASP A 49 -10.63 8.41 -3.18
C ASP A 49 -9.58 8.17 -4.28
N LEU A 50 -8.32 7.99 -3.88
CA LEU A 50 -7.20 7.85 -4.82
C LEU A 50 -7.42 6.77 -5.89
N PRO A 51 -7.94 5.57 -5.58
CA PRO A 51 -8.17 4.53 -6.58
C PRO A 51 -9.17 4.92 -7.68
N THR A 52 -10.15 5.76 -7.34
CA THR A 52 -11.19 6.21 -8.26
C THR A 52 -10.86 7.54 -8.96
N ARG A 53 -9.97 8.32 -8.38
CA ARG A 53 -9.56 9.64 -8.86
C ARG A 53 -8.31 9.61 -9.72
N THR A 54 -7.54 8.52 -9.70
CA THR A 54 -6.31 8.38 -10.50
C THR A 54 -6.66 8.37 -11.99
N PRO A 55 -6.26 9.38 -12.78
CA PRO A 55 -6.59 9.43 -14.19
C PRO A 55 -5.71 8.48 -15.02
N ASP A 56 -6.24 7.97 -16.13
CA ASP A 56 -5.51 7.09 -17.04
C ASP A 56 -4.19 7.72 -17.52
N ALA A 57 -4.17 9.02 -17.78
CA ALA A 57 -2.96 9.74 -18.18
C ALA A 57 -1.81 9.62 -17.15
N LEU A 58 -2.11 9.57 -15.86
CA LEU A 58 -1.10 9.34 -14.83
C LEU A 58 -0.58 7.90 -14.87
N LEU A 59 -1.46 6.92 -15.13
CA LEU A 59 -1.06 5.53 -15.29
C LEU A 59 -0.18 5.34 -16.54
N ASP A 60 -0.48 6.03 -17.61
CA ASP A 60 0.34 6.04 -18.84
C ASP A 60 1.73 6.63 -18.58
N ASP A 61 1.82 7.73 -17.84
CA ASP A 61 3.09 8.37 -17.47
C ASP A 61 3.94 7.46 -16.57
N ILE A 62 3.31 6.81 -15.57
CA ILE A 62 3.96 5.80 -14.73
C ILE A 62 4.51 4.64 -15.57
N ASN A 63 3.73 4.13 -16.52
CA ASN A 63 4.15 3.05 -17.40
C ASN A 63 5.30 3.46 -18.32
N ALA A 64 5.26 4.69 -18.88
CA ALA A 64 6.33 5.24 -19.70
C ALA A 64 7.63 5.38 -18.91
N THR A 65 7.56 5.92 -17.70
CA THR A 65 8.71 6.05 -16.78
C THR A 65 9.27 4.67 -16.42
N ALA A 66 8.43 3.70 -16.09
CA ALA A 66 8.86 2.34 -15.80
C ALA A 66 9.54 1.67 -17.00
N ALA A 67 9.03 1.89 -18.21
CA ALA A 67 9.63 1.38 -19.44
C ALA A 67 11.02 1.98 -19.70
N GLN A 68 11.20 3.27 -19.40
CA GLN A 68 12.49 3.94 -19.52
C GLN A 68 13.50 3.40 -18.51
N LEU A 69 13.09 3.24 -17.24
CA LEU A 69 13.95 2.66 -16.19
C LEU A 69 14.38 1.23 -16.55
N ARG A 70 13.47 0.41 -17.08
CA ARG A 70 13.80 -0.95 -17.54
C ARG A 70 14.87 -0.97 -18.62
N LYS A 71 14.89 0.04 -19.48
CA LYS A 71 15.85 0.14 -20.57
C LYS A 71 17.23 0.65 -20.11
N ASP A 72 17.24 1.61 -19.16
CA ASP A 72 18.43 2.38 -18.85
C ASP A 72 19.13 1.93 -17.57
N CYS A 73 18.47 1.16 -16.71
CA CYS A 73 18.96 0.82 -15.38
C CYS A 73 19.09 -0.70 -15.18
N ASP A 74 20.13 -1.10 -14.48
CA ASP A 74 20.27 -2.44 -13.91
C ASP A 74 19.67 -2.55 -12.50
N TYR A 75 19.67 -1.43 -11.79
CA TYR A 75 19.17 -1.33 -10.42
C TYR A 75 18.35 -0.06 -10.25
N VAL A 76 17.26 -0.16 -9.51
CA VAL A 76 16.48 0.98 -9.00
C VAL A 76 16.55 0.95 -7.49
N VAL A 77 17.06 2.01 -6.87
CA VAL A 77 17.17 2.11 -5.41
C VAL A 77 16.06 3.02 -4.90
N ALA A 78 15.10 2.45 -4.16
CA ALA A 78 14.07 3.20 -3.49
C ALA A 78 14.54 3.57 -2.07
N ILE A 79 14.77 4.86 -1.83
CA ILE A 79 15.25 5.38 -0.55
C ILE A 79 14.05 5.84 0.26
N GLY A 80 13.84 5.24 1.44
CA GLY A 80 12.72 5.57 2.31
C GLY A 80 12.71 4.77 3.59
N ILE A 81 11.88 5.20 4.55
CA ILE A 81 11.69 4.50 5.82
C ILE A 81 10.18 4.37 6.11
N GLY A 82 9.79 3.27 6.75
CA GLY A 82 8.40 3.03 7.15
C GLY A 82 7.43 3.06 5.96
N GLY A 83 6.37 3.85 6.07
CA GLY A 83 5.32 3.96 5.05
C GLY A 83 5.78 4.47 3.68
N SER A 84 6.93 5.14 3.63
CA SER A 84 7.48 5.67 2.36
C SER A 84 7.98 4.59 1.40
N TYR A 85 8.22 3.36 1.87
CA TYR A 85 8.67 2.26 1.00
C TYR A 85 7.94 0.94 1.20
N LEU A 86 7.36 0.68 2.39
CA LEU A 86 6.78 -0.63 2.74
C LEU A 86 5.63 -1.03 1.80
N GLY A 87 4.81 -0.08 1.37
CA GLY A 87 3.72 -0.36 0.44
C GLY A 87 4.22 -0.86 -0.91
N ALA A 88 5.18 -0.16 -1.51
CA ALA A 88 5.80 -0.56 -2.77
C ALA A 88 6.53 -1.90 -2.62
N LYS A 89 7.30 -2.08 -1.54
CA LYS A 89 8.01 -3.32 -1.24
C LYS A 89 7.05 -4.51 -1.14
N ALA A 90 5.96 -4.37 -0.40
CA ALA A 90 4.97 -5.44 -0.24
C ALA A 90 4.37 -5.90 -1.57
N VAL A 91 4.02 -4.96 -2.47
CA VAL A 91 3.47 -5.27 -3.79
C VAL A 91 4.52 -5.92 -4.69
N ILE A 92 5.75 -5.38 -4.72
CA ILE A 92 6.84 -5.93 -5.52
C ILE A 92 7.15 -7.36 -5.08
N GLU A 93 7.32 -7.61 -3.78
CA GLU A 93 7.62 -8.95 -3.26
C GLU A 93 6.48 -9.95 -3.49
N ALA A 94 5.22 -9.50 -3.39
CA ALA A 94 4.06 -10.35 -3.63
C ALA A 94 3.89 -10.76 -5.11
N LEU A 95 4.34 -9.92 -6.04
CA LEU A 95 4.16 -10.14 -7.48
C LEU A 95 5.43 -10.61 -8.20
N SER A 96 6.60 -10.51 -7.55
CA SER A 96 7.88 -10.92 -8.12
C SER A 96 8.19 -12.39 -7.80
N ASP A 97 9.00 -13.00 -8.67
CA ASP A 97 9.61 -14.29 -8.39
C ASP A 97 10.70 -14.12 -7.31
N ALA A 98 10.60 -14.88 -6.21
CA ALA A 98 11.56 -14.85 -5.12
C ALA A 98 13.02 -15.19 -5.56
N PHE A 99 13.17 -15.86 -6.68
CA PHE A 99 14.45 -16.26 -7.27
C PHE A 99 14.86 -15.41 -8.48
N ALA A 100 14.17 -14.31 -8.74
CA ALA A 100 14.47 -13.42 -9.88
C ALA A 100 15.93 -12.95 -9.93
N ALA A 101 16.54 -12.70 -8.75
CA ALA A 101 17.93 -12.28 -8.62
C ALA A 101 18.96 -13.33 -9.11
N TYR A 102 18.56 -14.60 -9.19
CA TYR A 102 19.41 -15.74 -9.59
C TYR A 102 19.20 -16.20 -11.03
N ARG A 103 18.33 -15.50 -11.76
CA ARG A 103 18.02 -15.78 -13.18
C ARG A 103 18.64 -14.73 -14.09
N ASP A 104 18.61 -15.00 -15.40
CA ASP A 104 19.03 -14.03 -16.40
C ASP A 104 18.24 -12.72 -16.24
N LYS A 105 18.95 -11.63 -16.10
CA LYS A 105 18.40 -10.30 -15.83
C LYS A 105 17.56 -9.82 -17.01
N LYS A 106 16.26 -9.79 -16.84
CA LYS A 106 15.32 -9.23 -17.83
C LYS A 106 14.80 -7.86 -17.44
N GLU A 107 14.85 -7.53 -16.15
CA GLU A 107 14.34 -6.28 -15.57
C GLU A 107 15.27 -5.76 -14.48
N PRO A 108 15.29 -4.46 -14.19
CA PRO A 108 16.06 -3.89 -13.10
C PRO A 108 15.69 -4.54 -11.77
N MET A 109 16.69 -4.76 -10.92
CA MET A 109 16.44 -5.17 -9.55
C MET A 109 16.07 -3.94 -8.73
N VAL A 110 14.96 -4.02 -7.99
CA VAL A 110 14.55 -2.96 -7.06
C VAL A 110 15.14 -3.24 -5.68
N LEU A 111 15.94 -2.32 -5.19
CA LEU A 111 16.54 -2.34 -3.86
C LEU A 111 15.88 -1.29 -2.97
N PHE A 112 15.78 -1.58 -1.68
CA PHE A 112 15.21 -0.66 -0.69
C PHE A 112 16.27 -0.27 0.32
N ALA A 113 16.48 1.03 0.52
CA ALA A 113 17.48 1.63 1.38
C ALA A 113 16.90 2.78 2.21
N GLY A 114 17.63 3.25 3.23
CA GLY A 114 17.24 4.39 4.07
C GLY A 114 16.63 4.01 5.42
N GLN A 115 16.70 2.74 5.80
CA GLN A 115 16.20 2.26 7.10
C GLN A 115 17.23 2.44 8.22
N ASN A 116 18.50 2.59 7.89
CA ASN A 116 19.62 2.77 8.80
C ASN A 116 20.39 4.04 8.43
N ILE A 117 21.20 4.53 9.39
CA ILE A 117 22.04 5.72 9.27
C ILE A 117 23.53 5.34 9.50
N GLY A 118 23.90 4.11 9.24
CA GLY A 118 25.27 3.65 9.40
C GLY A 118 26.13 3.96 8.17
N GLU A 119 27.46 4.14 8.37
CA GLU A 119 28.41 4.36 7.28
C GLU A 119 28.57 3.12 6.38
N ASP A 120 28.28 1.94 6.92
CA ASP A 120 28.43 0.64 6.25
C ASP A 120 27.13 0.16 5.54
N TYR A 121 26.13 1.03 5.44
CA TYR A 121 24.81 0.67 4.89
C TYR A 121 24.64 1.10 3.44
#